data_31fb5a15896ead8d07d3501138a3e3e9
#
_entry.id   31fb5a15896ead8d07d3501138a3e3e9
#
_cell.length_a   1.000
_cell.length_b   1.000
_cell.length_c   1.000
_cell.angle_alpha   90.00
_cell.angle_beta   90.00
_cell.angle_gamma   90.00
#
_symmetry.space_group_name_H-M   'P 1'
#
loop_
_entity.id
_entity.type
_entity.pdbx_description
1 polymer ?
#
loop_
_entity_poly.entity_id
_entity_poly.type
_entity_poly.pdbx_seq_one_letter_code
_entity_poly.pdbx_strand_id
1 'polypeptide(L)'
;MKSKLLLGLLAVTLLAGCDRVDPNSPLGKRQALFEEMLRTSEDLGGMLRGRLSFNEQRFAEGAAKLDELSRQPWQHFPQVRESDGDSQARDEVWQRQERFQQLARELEAATAELRGAAQVKPL
;
A
#
# COMPACT_ATOMS: atom_id res chain seq x y z
N MET A 1 -15.41 34.22 33.74
CA MET A 1 -14.84 34.55 32.43
C MET A 1 -13.71 33.64 32.00
N LYS A 2 -12.86 33.18 32.92
CA LYS A 2 -11.75 32.28 32.58
C LYS A 2 -12.16 30.83 32.33
N SER A 3 -13.34 30.39 32.75
CA SER A 3 -13.85 29.01 32.56
C SER A 3 -14.39 28.73 31.18
N LYS A 4 -14.74 29.77 30.40
CA LYS A 4 -15.28 29.61 29.05
C LYS A 4 -14.19 29.35 28.02
N LEU A 5 -12.96 29.74 28.29
CA LEU A 5 -11.81 29.49 27.40
C LEU A 5 -11.25 28.07 27.51
N LEU A 6 -11.41 27.43 28.66
CA LEU A 6 -10.97 26.07 28.91
C LEU A 6 -11.86 25.02 28.27
N LEU A 7 -13.14 25.30 28.08
CA LEU A 7 -14.10 24.41 27.44
C LEU A 7 -13.91 24.33 25.90
N GLY A 8 -13.41 25.39 25.27
CA GLY A 8 -13.12 25.44 23.87
C GLY A 8 -11.91 24.61 23.45
N LEU A 9 -10.93 24.48 24.34
CA LEU A 9 -9.71 23.73 24.04
C LEU A 9 -9.92 22.21 24.13
N LEU A 10 -10.86 21.76 24.96
CA LEU A 10 -11.14 20.33 25.13
C LEU A 10 -11.88 19.73 23.95
N ALA A 11 -12.69 20.55 23.25
CA ALA A 11 -13.46 20.08 22.08
C ALA A 11 -12.58 19.79 20.85
N VAL A 12 -11.44 20.48 20.73
CA VAL A 12 -10.54 20.33 19.59
C VAL A 12 -9.72 19.05 19.69
N THR A 13 -9.39 18.59 20.90
CA THR A 13 -8.61 17.36 21.10
C THR A 13 -9.42 16.08 20.88
N LEU A 14 -10.74 16.14 20.96
CA LEU A 14 -11.61 14.98 20.71
C LEU A 14 -11.81 14.68 19.22
N LEU A 15 -11.67 15.69 18.34
CA LEU A 15 -11.83 15.53 16.90
C LEU A 15 -10.60 14.90 16.23
N ALA A 16 -9.41 15.02 16.82
CA ALA A 16 -8.19 14.50 16.24
C ALA A 16 -8.01 12.98 16.43
N GLY A 17 -8.84 12.33 17.25
CA GLY A 17 -8.74 10.90 17.56
C GLY A 17 -9.65 9.98 16.76
N CYS A 18 -10.59 10.53 15.94
CA CYS A 18 -11.65 9.74 15.33
C CYS A 18 -11.35 9.21 13.92
N ASP A 19 -10.25 9.65 13.30
CA ASP A 19 -9.97 9.37 11.87
C ASP A 19 -8.80 8.41 11.64
N ARG A 20 -8.37 7.67 12.66
CA ARG A 20 -7.25 6.75 12.51
C ARG A 20 -7.73 5.34 12.22
N VAL A 21 -7.35 4.84 11.05
CA VAL A 21 -7.49 3.42 10.72
C VAL A 21 -6.59 2.63 11.69
N ASP A 22 -7.16 1.60 12.32
CA ASP A 22 -6.40 0.70 13.18
C ASP A 22 -5.34 -0.02 12.32
N PRO A 23 -4.04 0.14 12.64
CA PRO A 23 -2.98 -0.52 11.87
C PRO A 23 -3.01 -2.04 11.95
N ASN A 24 -3.70 -2.59 12.95
CA ASN A 24 -3.85 -4.04 13.10
C ASN A 24 -5.09 -4.60 12.40
N SER A 25 -5.97 -3.73 11.87
CA SER A 25 -7.13 -4.16 11.09
C SER A 25 -6.73 -4.63 9.71
N PRO A 26 -7.54 -5.47 9.04
CA PRO A 26 -7.27 -5.83 7.64
C PRO A 26 -7.10 -4.61 6.74
N LEU A 27 -7.95 -3.59 6.89
CA LEU A 27 -7.84 -2.34 6.14
C LEU A 27 -6.49 -1.65 6.40
N GLY A 28 -6.09 -1.51 7.66
CA GLY A 28 -4.82 -0.88 8.01
C GLY A 28 -3.62 -1.63 7.46
N LYS A 29 -3.64 -2.95 7.53
CA LYS A 29 -2.56 -3.80 7.02
C LYS A 29 -2.40 -3.67 5.50
N ARG A 30 -3.52 -3.76 4.74
CA ARG A 30 -3.41 -3.64 3.28
C ARG A 30 -3.05 -2.23 2.84
N GLN A 31 -3.50 -1.18 3.55
CA GLN A 31 -3.10 0.19 3.25
C GLN A 31 -1.60 0.39 3.46
N ALA A 32 -1.04 -0.13 4.54
CA ALA A 32 0.40 -0.06 4.80
C ALA A 32 1.21 -0.78 3.71
N LEU A 33 0.73 -1.92 3.26
CA LEU A 33 1.36 -2.67 2.17
C LEU A 33 1.34 -1.88 0.85
N PHE A 34 0.20 -1.29 0.51
CA PHE A 34 0.08 -0.49 -0.70
C PHE A 34 0.97 0.76 -0.65
N GLU A 35 1.11 1.40 0.51
CA GLU A 35 2.03 2.52 0.67
C GLU A 35 3.48 2.11 0.43
N GLU A 36 3.91 0.97 0.96
CA GLU A 36 5.25 0.46 0.71
C GLU A 36 5.47 0.10 -0.75
N MET A 37 4.48 -0.53 -1.38
CA MET A 37 4.52 -0.82 -2.82
C MET A 37 4.68 0.47 -3.62
N LEU A 38 3.94 1.51 -3.27
CA LEU A 38 4.03 2.80 -3.95
C LEU A 38 5.42 3.41 -3.80
N ARG A 39 5.95 3.47 -2.58
CA ARG A 39 7.29 4.02 -2.33
C ARG A 39 8.37 3.25 -3.08
N THR A 40 8.29 1.93 -3.07
CA THR A 40 9.23 1.09 -3.79
C THR A 40 9.14 1.30 -5.30
N SER A 41 7.92 1.38 -5.83
CA SER A 41 7.68 1.65 -7.25
C SER A 41 8.18 3.03 -7.67
N GLU A 42 8.00 4.05 -6.83
CA GLU A 42 8.50 5.39 -7.11
C GLU A 42 10.03 5.44 -7.14
N ASP A 43 10.67 4.69 -6.25
CA ASP A 43 12.13 4.59 -6.22
C ASP A 43 12.67 3.93 -7.50
N LEU A 44 12.09 2.81 -7.89
CA LEU A 44 12.45 2.12 -9.13
C LEU A 44 12.18 2.99 -10.36
N GLY A 45 10.99 3.59 -10.42
CA GLY A 45 10.62 4.50 -11.51
C GLY A 45 11.50 5.72 -11.59
N GLY A 46 11.92 6.25 -10.43
CA GLY A 46 12.84 7.37 -10.35
C GLY A 46 14.21 7.06 -10.98
N MET A 47 14.73 5.86 -10.72
CA MET A 47 15.97 5.38 -11.33
C MET A 47 15.81 5.19 -12.84
N LEU A 48 14.69 4.61 -13.30
CA LEU A 48 14.45 4.37 -14.71
C LEU A 48 14.23 5.66 -15.50
N ARG A 49 13.68 6.70 -14.88
CA ARG A 49 13.39 8.00 -15.52
C ARG A 49 14.53 9.01 -15.38
N GLY A 50 15.59 8.64 -14.70
CA GLY A 50 16.73 9.52 -14.50
C GLY A 50 16.56 10.57 -13.40
N ARG A 51 15.48 10.52 -12.61
CA ARG A 51 15.33 11.42 -11.45
C ARG A 51 16.25 11.05 -10.30
N LEU A 52 16.56 9.76 -10.19
CA LEU A 52 17.53 9.21 -9.24
C LEU A 52 18.65 8.55 -10.03
N SER A 53 19.86 8.58 -9.49
CA SER A 53 20.97 7.86 -10.10
C SER A 53 20.68 6.36 -10.12
N PHE A 54 20.89 5.75 -11.28
CA PHE A 54 20.67 4.31 -11.42
C PHE A 54 21.74 3.54 -10.64
N ASN A 55 21.32 2.65 -9.77
CA ASN A 55 22.19 1.74 -9.03
C ASN A 55 21.64 0.33 -9.21
N GLU A 56 22.44 -0.52 -9.82
CA GLU A 56 22.01 -1.88 -10.17
C GLU A 56 21.57 -2.69 -8.95
N GLN A 57 22.37 -2.64 -7.88
CA GLN A 57 22.06 -3.39 -6.65
C GLN A 57 20.79 -2.89 -6.00
N ARG A 58 20.63 -1.58 -5.87
CA ARG A 58 19.44 -0.96 -5.30
C ARG A 58 18.20 -1.26 -6.13
N PHE A 59 18.34 -1.26 -7.44
CA PHE A 59 17.24 -1.60 -8.35
C PHE A 59 16.83 -3.07 -8.18
N ALA A 60 17.79 -3.99 -8.13
CA ALA A 60 17.51 -5.42 -7.95
C ALA A 60 16.86 -5.69 -6.60
N GLU A 61 17.33 -5.05 -5.53
CA GLU A 61 16.73 -5.18 -4.19
C GLU A 61 15.31 -4.63 -4.14
N GLY A 62 15.09 -3.49 -4.78
CA GLY A 62 13.75 -2.88 -4.87
C GLY A 62 12.78 -3.73 -5.68
N ALA A 63 13.23 -4.31 -6.78
CA ALA A 63 12.42 -5.23 -7.59
C ALA A 63 12.03 -6.49 -6.81
N ALA A 64 12.97 -7.06 -6.05
CA ALA A 64 12.70 -8.19 -5.17
C ALA A 64 11.71 -7.84 -4.07
N LYS A 65 11.88 -6.68 -3.45
CA LYS A 65 10.96 -6.18 -2.42
C LYS A 65 9.55 -5.97 -2.98
N LEU A 66 9.43 -5.36 -4.15
CA LEU A 66 8.13 -5.14 -4.79
C LEU A 66 7.43 -6.47 -5.10
N ASP A 67 8.17 -7.46 -5.56
CA ASP A 67 7.63 -8.80 -5.82
C ASP A 67 7.09 -9.45 -4.54
N GLU A 68 7.84 -9.38 -3.46
CA GLU A 68 7.39 -9.89 -2.16
C GLU A 68 6.16 -9.15 -1.64
N LEU A 69 6.15 -7.83 -1.74
CA LEU A 69 5.02 -7.01 -1.31
C LEU A 69 3.77 -7.28 -2.12
N SER A 70 3.89 -7.52 -3.42
CA SER A 70 2.75 -7.71 -4.32
C SER A 70 1.91 -8.94 -3.98
N ARG A 71 2.43 -9.86 -3.17
CA ARG A 71 1.75 -11.10 -2.81
C ARG A 71 0.96 -11.01 -1.51
N GLN A 72 1.10 -9.92 -0.78
CA GLN A 72 0.63 -9.81 0.60
C GLN A 72 -0.72 -9.13 0.78
N PRO A 73 -1.14 -8.11 0.01
CA PRO A 73 -2.37 -7.37 0.32
C PRO A 73 -3.65 -8.21 0.24
N TRP A 74 -3.67 -9.21 -0.62
CA TRP A 74 -4.89 -9.94 -0.99
C TRP A 74 -5.49 -10.72 0.16
N GLN A 75 -4.67 -11.19 1.08
CA GLN A 75 -5.13 -11.87 2.31
C GLN A 75 -5.79 -10.93 3.32
N HIS A 76 -5.64 -9.61 3.14
CA HIS A 76 -6.20 -8.60 4.03
C HIS A 76 -7.49 -7.96 3.48
N PHE A 77 -8.13 -8.60 2.52
CA PHE A 77 -9.48 -8.25 2.09
C PHE A 77 -10.46 -9.23 2.73
N PRO A 78 -11.38 -8.75 3.60
CA PRO A 78 -12.38 -9.63 4.19
C PRO A 78 -13.39 -10.06 3.11
N GLN A 79 -14.20 -11.09 3.41
CA GLN A 79 -15.20 -11.57 2.46
C GLN A 79 -16.34 -10.58 2.23
N VAL A 80 -16.57 -9.69 3.20
CA VAL A 80 -17.58 -8.64 3.13
C VAL A 80 -16.87 -7.30 3.35
N ARG A 81 -17.28 -6.29 2.59
CA ARG A 81 -16.73 -4.94 2.72
C ARG A 81 -16.89 -4.43 4.17
N GLU A 82 -15.84 -3.79 4.69
CA GLU A 82 -15.90 -3.15 5.98
C GLU A 82 -16.92 -2.01 5.99
N SER A 83 -17.68 -1.90 7.08
CA SER A 83 -18.66 -0.83 7.28
C SER A 83 -18.02 0.51 7.66
N ASP A 84 -16.75 0.48 8.08
CA ASP A 84 -16.00 1.65 8.51
C ASP A 84 -15.51 2.42 7.28
N GLY A 85 -16.03 3.59 7.05
CA GLY A 85 -16.01 4.36 5.83
C GLY A 85 -14.68 4.80 5.21
N ASP A 86 -13.51 4.36 5.72
CA ASP A 86 -12.22 4.87 5.26
C ASP A 86 -11.58 4.03 4.15
N SER A 87 -12.23 2.95 3.71
CA SER A 87 -11.75 2.14 2.61
C SER A 87 -12.07 2.82 1.27
N GLN A 88 -11.06 2.99 0.44
CA GLN A 88 -11.22 3.46 -0.94
C GLN A 88 -11.34 2.31 -1.93
N ALA A 89 -11.37 1.07 -1.46
CA ALA A 89 -11.57 -0.09 -2.30
C ALA A 89 -12.95 -0.01 -2.98
N ARG A 90 -12.98 -0.32 -4.27
CA ARG A 90 -14.21 -0.29 -5.04
C ARG A 90 -15.07 -1.51 -4.73
N ASP A 91 -16.38 -1.35 -4.87
CA ASP A 91 -17.34 -2.42 -4.60
C ASP A 91 -17.09 -3.67 -5.45
N GLU A 92 -16.51 -3.52 -6.63
CA GLU A 92 -16.18 -4.61 -7.53
C GLU A 92 -15.21 -5.63 -6.91
N VAL A 93 -14.41 -5.23 -5.92
CA VAL A 93 -13.54 -6.17 -5.18
C VAL A 93 -14.38 -7.32 -4.62
N TRP A 94 -15.58 -7.02 -4.11
CA TRP A 94 -16.49 -8.00 -3.51
C TRP A 94 -17.52 -8.53 -4.50
N GLN A 95 -17.94 -7.70 -5.45
CA GLN A 95 -18.96 -8.07 -6.44
C GLN A 95 -18.39 -8.89 -7.60
N ARG A 96 -17.10 -8.70 -7.91
CA ARG A 96 -16.43 -9.38 -9.02
C ARG A 96 -15.12 -10.01 -8.53
N GLN A 97 -15.23 -10.92 -7.60
CA GLN A 97 -14.08 -11.54 -6.93
C GLN A 97 -13.16 -12.28 -7.88
N GLU A 98 -13.70 -12.98 -8.86
CA GLU A 98 -12.87 -13.68 -9.85
C GLU A 98 -11.97 -12.73 -10.63
N ARG A 99 -12.53 -11.59 -11.06
CA ARG A 99 -11.75 -10.58 -11.77
C ARG A 99 -10.70 -9.94 -10.86
N PHE A 100 -11.07 -9.66 -9.61
CA PHE A 100 -10.13 -9.13 -8.62
C PHE A 100 -8.95 -10.08 -8.42
N GLN A 101 -9.22 -11.37 -8.22
CA GLN A 101 -8.18 -12.39 -8.05
C GLN A 101 -7.32 -12.53 -9.30
N GLN A 102 -7.92 -12.47 -10.47
CA GLN A 102 -7.18 -12.52 -11.73
C GLN A 102 -6.19 -11.35 -11.83
N LEU A 103 -6.64 -10.14 -11.54
CA LEU A 103 -5.77 -8.95 -11.57
C LEU A 103 -4.65 -9.04 -10.54
N ALA A 104 -4.94 -9.57 -9.35
CA ALA A 104 -3.91 -9.81 -8.34
C ALA A 104 -2.83 -10.77 -8.86
N ARG A 105 -3.25 -11.88 -9.51
CA ARG A 105 -2.29 -12.84 -10.09
C ARG A 105 -1.48 -12.23 -11.24
N GLU A 106 -2.10 -11.38 -12.05
CA GLU A 106 -1.41 -10.66 -13.12
C GLU A 106 -0.34 -9.72 -12.57
N LEU A 107 -0.64 -9.01 -11.47
CA LEU A 107 0.34 -8.16 -10.81
C LEU A 107 1.51 -8.98 -10.26
N GLU A 108 1.23 -10.07 -9.57
CA GLU A 108 2.27 -10.96 -9.03
C GLU A 108 3.17 -11.51 -10.15
N ALA A 109 2.59 -11.87 -11.28
CA ALA A 109 3.35 -12.33 -12.45
C ALA A 109 4.25 -11.22 -13.00
N ALA A 110 3.74 -10.00 -13.09
CA ALA A 110 4.49 -8.84 -13.57
C ALA A 110 5.66 -8.49 -12.66
N THR A 111 5.47 -8.52 -11.35
CA THR A 111 6.54 -8.23 -10.38
C THR A 111 7.59 -9.35 -10.34
N ALA A 112 7.18 -10.60 -10.54
CA ALA A 112 8.11 -11.73 -10.68
C ALA A 112 8.99 -11.57 -11.92
N GLU A 113 8.39 -11.14 -13.02
CA GLU A 113 9.12 -10.87 -14.25
C GLU A 113 10.12 -9.72 -14.08
N LEU A 114 9.69 -8.64 -13.43
CA LEU A 114 10.56 -7.50 -13.11
C LEU A 114 11.75 -7.95 -12.24
N ARG A 115 11.48 -8.73 -11.20
CA ARG A 115 12.52 -9.27 -10.32
C ARG A 115 13.54 -10.07 -11.09
N GLY A 116 13.08 -10.95 -11.99
CA GLY A 116 13.95 -11.75 -12.83
C GLY A 116 14.82 -10.91 -13.78
N ALA A 117 14.21 -9.89 -14.40
CA ALA A 117 14.91 -8.99 -15.31
C ALA A 117 15.93 -8.11 -14.60
N ALA A 118 15.68 -7.77 -13.33
CA ALA A 118 16.55 -6.92 -12.53
C ALA A 118 17.77 -7.66 -11.98
N GLN A 119 17.81 -8.98 -12.04
CA GLN A 119 18.97 -9.74 -11.61
C GLN A 119 20.04 -9.66 -12.68
N VAL A 120 21.06 -8.85 -12.40
CA VAL A 120 22.22 -8.73 -13.30
C VAL A 120 23.11 -9.91 -13.09
N LYS A 121 23.27 -10.72 -14.14
CA LYS A 121 24.28 -11.76 -14.13
C LYS A 121 25.61 -11.14 -14.56
N PRO A 122 26.68 -11.32 -13.79
CA PRO A 122 27.99 -10.88 -14.28
C PRO A 122 28.34 -11.61 -15.55
N LEU A 123 28.83 -10.88 -16.52
CA LEU A 123 29.30 -11.41 -17.78
C LEU A 123 30.53 -12.31 -17.57
#